data_473c0b95d6f8d752bc6b99475edd7f48
#
_entry.id   473c0b95d6f8d752bc6b99475edd7f48
#
_cell.length_a   1.000
_cell.length_b   1.000
_cell.length_c   1.000
_cell.angle_alpha   90.00
_cell.angle_beta   90.00
_cell.angle_gamma   90.00
#
_symmetry.space_group_name_H-M   'P 1'
#
loop_
_entity.id
_entity.type
_entity.pdbx_description
1 polymer ?
#
loop_
_entity_poly.entity_id
_entity_poly.type
_entity_poly.pdbx_seq_one_letter_code
_entity_poly.pdbx_strand_id
1 'polypeptide(L)'
;MPVRQRLTISLKLETGLVYAMLGPNGSGKTTWMKMVAGLVKPGKGENLYKGKAIGKESKKEIAYMSTEPYFYSWMTVADVGRYYQDFFEDFSMEKYHQMLKRMELTEELKTKKLSTGMMAKLKIAVTMARNAKLYLLDEPLNGIDLLARDEIMKSILEVIDPDVTLVISSHLVDELERVADAAIFMKEGKMVRQCMVEELRSSEKKSVVDLYREIYGHGGEELC
;
A
#
# COMPACT_ATOMS: atom_id res chain seq x y z
N MET A 1 18.78 20.75 -7.98
CA MET A 1 17.40 20.48 -8.40
C MET A 1 17.13 18.99 -8.22
N PRO A 2 16.07 18.55 -7.58
CA PRO A 2 15.78 17.11 -7.50
C PRO A 2 15.56 16.59 -8.92
N VAL A 3 16.27 15.52 -9.28
CA VAL A 3 16.11 14.82 -10.55
C VAL A 3 14.66 14.28 -10.56
N ARG A 4 13.80 14.83 -11.41
CA ARG A 4 12.46 14.30 -11.61
C ARG A 4 12.59 12.95 -12.33
N GLN A 5 12.52 11.87 -11.61
CA GLN A 5 12.41 10.55 -12.22
C GLN A 5 11.19 10.50 -13.12
N ARG A 6 11.39 10.12 -14.38
CA ARG A 6 10.32 9.94 -15.35
C ARG A 6 9.73 8.55 -15.15
N LEU A 7 8.47 8.46 -14.71
CA LEU A 7 7.76 7.19 -14.68
C LEU A 7 7.31 6.80 -16.09
N THR A 8 7.62 5.59 -16.51
CA THR A 8 7.12 4.97 -17.75
C THR A 8 6.52 3.62 -17.38
N ILE A 9 5.23 3.61 -17.08
CA ILE A 9 4.52 2.43 -16.59
C ILE A 9 3.29 2.20 -17.44
N SER A 10 3.13 0.96 -17.92
CA SER A 10 1.87 0.44 -18.42
C SER A 10 1.50 -0.75 -17.52
N LEU A 11 0.47 -0.60 -16.70
CA LEU A 11 0.09 -1.57 -15.68
C LEU A 11 -1.43 -1.72 -15.67
N LYS A 12 -1.91 -2.95 -15.70
CA LYS A 12 -3.32 -3.30 -15.51
C LYS A 12 -3.46 -4.13 -14.25
N LEU A 13 -4.35 -3.72 -13.36
CA LEU A 13 -4.74 -4.50 -12.19
C LEU A 13 -6.06 -5.20 -12.46
N GLU A 14 -6.16 -6.45 -12.08
CA GLU A 14 -7.39 -7.21 -12.05
C GLU A 14 -8.06 -7.07 -10.70
N THR A 15 -9.39 -7.13 -10.68
CA THR A 15 -10.18 -6.99 -9.44
C THR A 15 -10.04 -8.23 -8.56
N GLY A 16 -10.07 -8.05 -7.24
CA GLY A 16 -10.10 -9.15 -6.28
C GLY A 16 -8.74 -9.77 -5.99
N LEU A 17 -7.63 -9.14 -6.39
CA LEU A 17 -6.29 -9.66 -6.14
C LEU A 17 -5.51 -8.78 -5.17
N VAL A 18 -4.62 -9.43 -4.42
CA VAL A 18 -3.59 -8.81 -3.58
C VAL A 18 -2.30 -8.69 -4.39
N TYR A 19 -1.85 -7.46 -4.63
CA TYR A 19 -0.63 -7.15 -5.37
C TYR A 19 0.49 -6.73 -4.44
N ALA A 20 1.63 -7.42 -4.51
CA ALA A 20 2.89 -6.95 -3.95
C ALA A 20 3.58 -6.01 -4.93
N MET A 21 3.72 -4.72 -4.61
CA MET A 21 4.49 -3.77 -5.40
C MET A 21 5.89 -3.63 -4.83
N LEU A 22 6.86 -4.22 -5.51
CA LEU A 22 8.22 -4.46 -5.04
C LEU A 22 9.24 -3.59 -5.76
N GLY A 23 10.30 -3.23 -5.08
CA GLY A 23 11.41 -2.48 -5.63
C GLY A 23 12.13 -1.65 -4.58
N PRO A 24 13.38 -1.24 -4.84
CA PRO A 24 14.16 -0.43 -3.91
C PRO A 24 13.55 0.96 -3.69
N ASN A 25 14.07 1.66 -2.69
CA ASN A 25 13.70 3.06 -2.46
C ASN A 25 14.02 3.90 -3.71
N GLY A 26 13.10 4.81 -4.07
CA GLY A 26 13.24 5.61 -5.28
C GLY A 26 12.83 4.91 -6.59
N SER A 27 12.40 3.64 -6.58
CA SER A 27 11.96 2.94 -7.80
C SER A 27 10.66 3.49 -8.42
N GLY A 28 9.90 4.34 -7.70
CA GLY A 28 8.69 4.98 -8.21
C GLY A 28 7.37 4.46 -7.63
N LYS A 29 7.37 3.48 -6.71
CA LYS A 29 6.18 2.88 -6.09
C LYS A 29 5.21 3.93 -5.53
N THR A 30 5.68 4.75 -4.59
CA THR A 30 4.90 5.85 -3.98
C THR A 30 4.34 6.82 -5.01
N THR A 31 5.14 7.19 -6.03
CA THR A 31 4.69 8.13 -7.06
C THR A 31 3.58 7.52 -7.90
N TRP A 32 3.69 6.25 -8.26
CA TRP A 32 2.64 5.53 -8.97
C TRP A 32 1.36 5.45 -8.14
N MET A 33 1.46 5.06 -6.86
CA MET A 33 0.30 5.03 -5.96
C MET A 33 -0.38 6.39 -5.82
N LYS A 34 0.40 7.47 -5.66
CA LYS A 34 -0.13 8.85 -5.62
C LYS A 34 -0.83 9.25 -6.92
N MET A 35 -0.37 8.77 -8.08
CA MET A 35 -1.07 9.00 -9.36
C MET A 35 -2.39 8.24 -9.42
N VAL A 36 -2.44 6.97 -9.00
CA VAL A 36 -3.67 6.18 -8.97
C VAL A 36 -4.66 6.74 -7.94
N ALA A 37 -4.18 7.20 -6.79
CA ALA A 37 -5.00 7.90 -5.80
C ALA A 37 -5.49 9.31 -6.27
N GLY A 38 -5.03 9.78 -7.44
CA GLY A 38 -5.39 11.09 -7.98
C GLY A 38 -4.80 12.28 -7.22
N LEU A 39 -3.69 12.07 -6.51
CA LEU A 39 -2.94 13.11 -5.78
C LEU A 39 -1.89 13.77 -6.67
N VAL A 40 -1.40 13.06 -7.69
CA VAL A 40 -0.43 13.53 -8.67
C VAL A 40 -0.97 13.24 -10.05
N LYS A 41 -0.89 14.20 -10.96
CA LYS A 41 -1.27 14.01 -12.38
C LYS A 41 -0.09 13.42 -13.16
N PRO A 42 -0.31 12.43 -14.04
CA PRO A 42 0.73 11.96 -14.94
C PRO A 42 1.14 13.10 -15.90
N GLY A 43 2.44 13.21 -16.19
CA GLY A 43 2.94 14.20 -17.14
C GLY A 43 2.61 13.86 -18.61
N LYS A 44 2.46 12.56 -18.92
CA LYS A 44 2.00 11.99 -20.19
C LYS A 44 1.28 10.68 -19.91
N GLY A 45 0.44 10.25 -20.85
CA GLY A 45 -0.40 9.07 -20.66
C GLY A 45 -1.61 9.37 -19.77
N GLU A 46 -2.29 8.32 -19.35
CA GLU A 46 -3.51 8.42 -18.56
C GLU A 46 -3.56 7.35 -17.48
N ASN A 47 -4.24 7.65 -16.38
CA ASN A 47 -4.64 6.70 -15.38
C ASN A 47 -6.15 6.50 -15.46
N LEU A 48 -6.57 5.26 -15.64
CA LEU A 48 -7.97 4.90 -15.70
C LEU A 48 -8.34 4.01 -14.49
N TYR A 49 -9.49 4.29 -13.92
CA TYR A 49 -10.16 3.44 -12.96
C TYR A 49 -11.51 3.00 -13.55
N LYS A 50 -11.71 1.68 -13.69
CA LYS A 50 -12.90 1.13 -14.38
C LYS A 50 -13.15 1.76 -15.76
N GLY A 51 -12.07 1.99 -16.53
CA GLY A 51 -12.13 2.58 -17.88
C GLY A 51 -12.40 4.10 -17.93
N LYS A 52 -12.46 4.80 -16.77
CA LYS A 52 -12.67 6.25 -16.69
C LYS A 52 -11.45 6.93 -16.07
N ALA A 53 -11.16 8.14 -16.49
CA ALA A 53 -10.06 8.93 -15.90
C ALA A 53 -10.23 9.10 -14.39
N ILE A 54 -9.10 9.05 -13.67
CA ILE A 54 -9.07 9.27 -12.20
C ILE A 54 -9.64 10.69 -11.91
N GLY A 55 -10.64 10.72 -11.01
CA GLY A 55 -11.35 11.95 -10.65
C GLY A 55 -12.12 11.82 -9.35
N LYS A 56 -13.14 12.67 -9.18
CA LYS A 56 -13.95 12.71 -7.94
C LYS A 56 -14.60 11.36 -7.64
N GLU A 57 -15.18 10.71 -8.66
CA GLU A 57 -15.90 9.45 -8.46
C GLU A 57 -14.95 8.30 -8.10
N SER A 58 -13.79 8.19 -8.77
CA SER A 58 -12.83 7.15 -8.43
C SER A 58 -12.27 7.28 -7.00
N LYS A 59 -12.13 8.52 -6.49
CA LYS A 59 -11.66 8.77 -5.12
C LYS A 59 -12.63 8.29 -4.03
N LYS A 60 -13.89 8.09 -4.36
CA LYS A 60 -14.86 7.48 -3.43
C LYS A 60 -14.60 5.98 -3.25
N GLU A 61 -14.01 5.33 -4.26
CA GLU A 61 -13.76 3.89 -4.28
C GLU A 61 -12.27 3.53 -4.04
N ILE A 62 -11.37 4.53 -3.93
CA ILE A 62 -9.94 4.32 -3.72
C ILE A 62 -9.54 4.83 -2.34
N ALA A 63 -9.00 3.95 -1.51
CA ALA A 63 -8.36 4.31 -0.24
C ALA A 63 -6.84 4.27 -0.40
N TYR A 64 -6.15 5.32 0.03
CA TYR A 64 -4.71 5.42 -0.05
C TYR A 64 -4.10 5.73 1.31
N MET A 65 -3.20 4.88 1.76
CA MET A 65 -2.37 5.08 2.93
C MET A 65 -1.00 5.61 2.51
N SER A 66 -0.67 6.83 2.92
CA SER A 66 0.65 7.44 2.68
C SER A 66 1.68 6.97 3.69
N THR A 67 2.96 6.93 3.26
CA THR A 67 4.10 6.77 4.18
C THR A 67 4.23 7.93 5.16
N GLU A 68 3.91 9.17 4.72
CA GLU A 68 4.02 10.37 5.53
C GLU A 68 2.93 10.43 6.62
N PRO A 69 3.22 10.96 7.82
CA PRO A 69 2.19 11.27 8.80
C PRO A 69 1.33 12.44 8.32
N TYR A 70 0.00 12.32 8.50
CA TYR A 70 -0.97 13.31 8.04
C TYR A 70 -2.06 13.65 9.07
N PHE A 71 -1.85 13.24 10.34
CA PHE A 71 -2.73 13.60 11.42
C PHE A 71 -2.21 14.82 12.18
N TYR A 72 -3.13 15.68 12.61
CA TYR A 72 -2.76 16.82 13.43
C TYR A 72 -2.32 16.38 14.83
N SER A 73 -1.27 16.97 15.36
CA SER A 73 -0.63 16.59 16.63
C SER A 73 -1.51 16.74 17.87
N TRP A 74 -2.58 17.52 17.77
CA TRP A 74 -3.56 17.73 18.84
C TRP A 74 -4.65 16.67 18.88
N MET A 75 -4.89 15.95 17.77
CA MET A 75 -5.91 14.90 17.67
C MET A 75 -5.60 13.73 18.59
N THR A 76 -6.64 13.15 19.16
CA THR A 76 -6.61 11.79 19.72
C THR A 76 -6.86 10.77 18.61
N VAL A 77 -6.63 9.48 18.89
CA VAL A 77 -6.98 8.37 18.00
C VAL A 77 -8.49 8.41 17.69
N ALA A 78 -9.34 8.67 18.70
CA ALA A 78 -10.78 8.85 18.49
C ALA A 78 -11.11 10.05 17.58
N ASP A 79 -10.40 11.19 17.72
CA ASP A 79 -10.59 12.35 16.86
C ASP A 79 -10.27 12.05 15.40
N VAL A 80 -9.25 11.21 15.13
CA VAL A 80 -8.92 10.77 13.78
C VAL A 80 -10.08 10.01 13.14
N GLY A 81 -10.71 9.08 13.86
CA GLY A 81 -11.88 8.36 13.36
C GLY A 81 -13.04 9.31 13.01
N ARG A 82 -13.39 10.23 13.92
CA ARG A 82 -14.44 11.25 13.68
C ARG A 82 -14.12 12.13 12.47
N TYR A 83 -12.87 12.61 12.37
CA TYR A 83 -12.42 13.42 11.24
C TYR A 83 -12.62 12.69 9.91
N TYR A 84 -12.25 11.40 9.83
CA TYR A 84 -12.45 10.62 8.61
C TYR A 84 -13.91 10.35 8.30
N GLN A 85 -14.73 10.12 9.31
CA GLN A 85 -16.18 9.95 9.16
C GLN A 85 -16.85 11.19 8.57
N ASP A 86 -16.40 12.38 8.95
CA ASP A 86 -16.92 13.66 8.42
C ASP A 86 -16.55 13.90 6.96
N PHE A 87 -15.42 13.37 6.49
CA PHE A 87 -14.91 13.60 5.15
C PHE A 87 -15.21 12.48 4.13
N PHE A 88 -15.46 11.27 4.60
CA PHE A 88 -15.64 10.10 3.74
C PHE A 88 -16.97 9.42 4.04
N GLU A 89 -17.93 9.53 3.12
CA GLU A 89 -19.26 8.91 3.23
C GLU A 89 -19.19 7.38 3.40
N ASP A 90 -18.13 6.74 2.89
CA ASP A 90 -17.89 5.31 2.94
C ASP A 90 -17.07 4.86 4.16
N PHE A 91 -16.79 5.77 5.11
CA PHE A 91 -16.05 5.42 6.33
C PHE A 91 -16.95 4.72 7.35
N SER A 92 -16.49 3.59 7.88
CA SER A 92 -17.20 2.83 8.91
C SER A 92 -16.52 2.98 10.27
N MET A 93 -17.16 3.67 11.21
CA MET A 93 -16.70 3.74 12.61
C MET A 93 -16.64 2.36 13.27
N GLU A 94 -17.54 1.44 12.90
CA GLU A 94 -17.52 0.07 13.40
C GLU A 94 -16.22 -0.65 12.99
N LYS A 95 -15.88 -0.62 11.69
CA LYS A 95 -14.62 -1.19 11.19
C LYS A 95 -13.41 -0.50 11.84
N TYR A 96 -13.48 0.83 12.04
CA TYR A 96 -12.41 1.56 12.70
C TYR A 96 -12.14 1.05 14.12
N HIS A 97 -13.19 0.96 14.96
CA HIS A 97 -13.07 0.42 16.32
C HIS A 97 -12.59 -1.03 16.34
N GLN A 98 -13.06 -1.87 15.42
CA GLN A 98 -12.58 -3.25 15.28
C GLN A 98 -11.08 -3.29 14.97
N MET A 99 -10.61 -2.44 14.04
CA MET A 99 -9.19 -2.36 13.69
C MET A 99 -8.35 -1.82 14.85
N LEU A 100 -8.80 -0.79 15.57
CA LEU A 100 -8.11 -0.28 16.76
C LEU A 100 -7.94 -1.38 17.82
N LYS A 101 -9.00 -2.14 18.08
CA LYS A 101 -8.95 -3.26 19.05
C LYS A 101 -7.95 -4.33 18.62
N ARG A 102 -7.94 -4.75 17.33
CA ARG A 102 -6.98 -5.74 16.80
C ARG A 102 -5.54 -5.25 16.88
N MET A 103 -5.34 -3.95 16.71
CA MET A 103 -4.02 -3.31 16.72
C MET A 103 -3.60 -2.82 18.13
N GLU A 104 -4.43 -3.06 19.14
CA GLU A 104 -4.18 -2.65 20.53
C GLU A 104 -3.90 -1.15 20.68
N LEU A 105 -4.67 -0.33 19.93
CA LEU A 105 -4.59 1.11 20.01
C LEU A 105 -5.70 1.70 20.85
N THR A 106 -5.29 2.50 21.83
CA THR A 106 -6.19 3.20 22.77
C THR A 106 -6.69 4.51 22.17
N GLU A 107 -7.99 4.75 22.21
CA GLU A 107 -8.65 5.89 21.57
C GLU A 107 -8.28 7.26 22.16
N GLU A 108 -7.94 7.30 23.44
CA GLU A 108 -7.59 8.53 24.18
C GLU A 108 -6.17 9.02 23.90
N LEU A 109 -5.34 8.20 23.27
CA LEU A 109 -3.96 8.57 22.97
C LEU A 109 -3.92 9.71 21.94
N LYS A 110 -3.12 10.74 22.25
CA LYS A 110 -2.84 11.81 21.28
C LYS A 110 -1.85 11.32 20.21
N THR A 111 -2.11 11.67 18.94
CA THR A 111 -1.26 11.29 17.80
C THR A 111 0.21 11.65 18.01
N LYS A 112 0.51 12.79 18.64
CA LYS A 112 1.89 13.21 18.97
C LYS A 112 2.63 12.30 19.97
N LYS A 113 1.90 11.44 20.69
CA LYS A 113 2.47 10.50 21.67
C LYS A 113 2.64 9.09 21.11
N LEU A 114 2.16 8.86 19.88
CA LEU A 114 2.29 7.56 19.25
C LEU A 114 3.74 7.29 18.83
N SER A 115 4.23 6.07 19.09
CA SER A 115 5.46 5.59 18.47
C SER A 115 5.30 5.44 16.95
N THR A 116 6.41 5.25 16.23
CA THR A 116 6.35 5.02 14.77
C THR A 116 5.47 3.82 14.42
N GLY A 117 5.59 2.72 15.17
CA GLY A 117 4.76 1.53 14.96
C GLY A 117 3.29 1.78 15.30
N MET A 118 2.98 2.48 16.39
CA MET A 118 1.59 2.86 16.71
C MET A 118 0.99 3.80 15.67
N MET A 119 1.78 4.71 15.12
CA MET A 119 1.36 5.59 14.04
C MET A 119 1.06 4.79 12.75
N ALA A 120 1.88 3.80 12.42
CA ALA A 120 1.63 2.90 11.29
C ALA A 120 0.31 2.12 11.50
N LYS A 121 0.10 1.55 12.68
CA LYS A 121 -1.14 0.87 13.07
C LYS A 121 -2.36 1.79 12.92
N LEU A 122 -2.29 3.04 13.39
CA LEU A 122 -3.38 4.01 13.23
C LEU A 122 -3.68 4.33 11.76
N LYS A 123 -2.64 4.51 10.94
CA LYS A 123 -2.79 4.75 9.49
C LYS A 123 -3.47 3.57 8.80
N ILE A 124 -3.09 2.36 9.15
CA ILE A 124 -3.74 1.14 8.63
C ILE A 124 -5.22 1.12 9.08
N ALA A 125 -5.48 1.30 10.38
CA ALA A 125 -6.83 1.23 10.93
C ALA A 125 -7.79 2.22 10.23
N VAL A 126 -7.38 3.48 10.06
CA VAL A 126 -8.21 4.50 9.42
C VAL A 126 -8.39 4.26 7.92
N THR A 127 -7.38 3.69 7.24
CA THR A 127 -7.47 3.38 5.81
C THR A 127 -8.40 2.19 5.58
N MET A 128 -8.25 1.12 6.37
CA MET A 128 -9.05 -0.09 6.26
C MET A 128 -10.51 0.09 6.73
N ALA A 129 -10.80 1.15 7.50
CA ALA A 129 -12.15 1.51 7.89
C ALA A 129 -12.98 2.14 6.75
N ARG A 130 -12.39 2.48 5.61
CA ARG A 130 -13.10 2.85 4.38
C ARG A 130 -13.75 1.61 3.76
N ASN A 131 -14.87 1.78 3.05
CA ASN A 131 -15.48 0.74 2.23
C ASN A 131 -15.06 0.90 0.76
N ALA A 132 -13.75 0.96 0.52
CA ALA A 132 -13.18 1.14 -0.81
C ALA A 132 -13.19 -0.16 -1.62
N LYS A 133 -13.03 -0.03 -2.96
CA LYS A 133 -12.84 -1.16 -3.90
C LYS A 133 -11.39 -1.35 -4.31
N LEU A 134 -10.56 -0.35 -4.07
CA LEU A 134 -9.11 -0.41 -4.27
C LEU A 134 -8.41 0.22 -3.08
N TYR A 135 -7.59 -0.57 -2.41
CA TYR A 135 -6.70 -0.08 -1.35
C TYR A 135 -5.27 -0.02 -1.86
N LEU A 136 -4.62 1.09 -1.60
CA LEU A 136 -3.21 1.34 -1.90
C LEU A 136 -2.49 1.60 -0.59
N LEU A 137 -1.71 0.64 -0.11
CA LEU A 137 -0.97 0.74 1.15
C LEU A 137 0.52 0.95 0.85
N ASP A 138 1.00 2.15 1.12
CA ASP A 138 2.40 2.52 0.84
C ASP A 138 3.27 2.27 2.08
N GLU A 139 4.09 1.20 2.03
CA GLU A 139 4.98 0.73 3.09
C GLU A 139 4.25 0.58 4.46
N PRO A 140 3.12 -0.15 4.54
CA PRO A 140 2.27 -0.18 5.74
C PRO A 140 2.96 -0.77 6.97
N LEU A 141 3.92 -1.68 6.78
CA LEU A 141 4.62 -2.39 7.86
C LEU A 141 5.89 -1.68 8.33
N ASN A 142 6.20 -0.51 7.74
CA ASN A 142 7.39 0.22 8.12
C ASN A 142 7.28 0.76 9.55
N GLY A 143 8.29 0.46 10.38
CA GLY A 143 8.34 0.83 11.79
C GLY A 143 7.54 -0.09 12.72
N ILE A 144 6.96 -1.17 12.20
CA ILE A 144 6.30 -2.22 12.96
C ILE A 144 7.32 -3.32 13.29
N ASP A 145 7.32 -3.80 14.54
CA ASP A 145 8.17 -4.88 14.95
C ASP A 145 7.81 -6.21 14.24
N LEU A 146 8.82 -7.07 14.08
CA LEU A 146 8.69 -8.29 13.29
C LEU A 146 7.55 -9.22 13.76
N LEU A 147 7.35 -9.32 15.07
CA LEU A 147 6.34 -10.23 15.63
C LEU A 147 4.90 -9.74 15.36
N ALA A 148 4.70 -8.41 15.32
CA ALA A 148 3.39 -7.83 15.08
C ALA A 148 3.00 -7.79 13.60
N ARG A 149 3.94 -7.92 12.66
CA ARG A 149 3.67 -7.78 11.21
C ARG A 149 2.72 -8.84 10.67
N ASP A 150 2.91 -10.10 11.04
CA ASP A 150 2.06 -11.20 10.59
C ASP A 150 0.61 -11.01 11.06
N GLU A 151 0.40 -10.59 12.32
CA GLU A 151 -0.93 -10.32 12.87
C GLU A 151 -1.61 -9.12 12.19
N ILE A 152 -0.84 -8.08 11.90
CA ILE A 152 -1.34 -6.90 11.19
C ILE A 152 -1.72 -7.25 9.75
N MET A 153 -0.87 -7.98 9.03
CA MET A 153 -1.20 -8.46 7.69
C MET A 153 -2.46 -9.32 7.68
N LYS A 154 -2.57 -10.26 8.62
CA LYS A 154 -3.78 -11.04 8.80
C LYS A 154 -5.00 -10.14 9.05
N SER A 155 -4.88 -9.15 9.92
CA SER A 155 -5.96 -8.20 10.22
C SER A 155 -6.38 -7.38 8.99
N ILE A 156 -5.44 -7.00 8.12
CA ILE A 156 -5.73 -6.31 6.85
C ILE A 156 -6.53 -7.23 5.93
N LEU A 157 -6.07 -8.46 5.73
CA LEU A 157 -6.70 -9.42 4.80
C LEU A 157 -8.09 -9.88 5.24
N GLU A 158 -8.33 -10.03 6.55
CA GLU A 158 -9.61 -10.47 7.09
C GLU A 158 -10.76 -9.46 6.95
N VAL A 159 -10.46 -8.18 6.73
CA VAL A 159 -11.49 -7.14 6.56
C VAL A 159 -11.77 -6.78 5.10
N ILE A 160 -11.08 -7.43 4.17
CA ILE A 160 -11.21 -7.19 2.73
C ILE A 160 -12.16 -8.22 2.12
N ASP A 161 -13.18 -7.73 1.42
CA ASP A 161 -14.09 -8.56 0.64
C ASP A 161 -13.38 -9.16 -0.59
N PRO A 162 -13.77 -10.36 -1.07
CA PRO A 162 -13.10 -11.02 -2.20
C PRO A 162 -13.07 -10.25 -3.52
N ASP A 163 -13.95 -9.27 -3.70
CA ASP A 163 -14.01 -8.41 -4.89
C ASP A 163 -13.21 -7.11 -4.77
N VAL A 164 -12.48 -6.95 -3.66
CA VAL A 164 -11.64 -5.77 -3.39
C VAL A 164 -10.21 -6.03 -3.85
N THR A 165 -9.61 -5.04 -4.50
CA THR A 165 -8.20 -5.08 -4.90
C THR A 165 -7.33 -4.40 -3.86
N LEU A 166 -6.24 -5.05 -3.47
CA LEU A 166 -5.27 -4.51 -2.54
C LEU A 166 -3.89 -4.42 -3.21
N VAL A 167 -3.26 -3.25 -3.16
CA VAL A 167 -1.88 -3.06 -3.58
C VAL A 167 -1.06 -2.64 -2.37
N ILE A 168 -0.06 -3.43 -2.02
CA ILE A 168 0.86 -3.15 -0.92
C ILE A 168 2.24 -2.91 -1.48
N SER A 169 2.82 -1.72 -1.24
CA SER A 169 4.23 -1.51 -1.52
C SER A 169 5.06 -1.93 -0.30
N SER A 170 6.17 -2.63 -0.55
CA SER A 170 7.15 -2.91 0.48
C SER A 170 8.51 -3.23 -0.11
N HIS A 171 9.54 -3.08 0.72
CA HIS A 171 10.87 -3.65 0.52
C HIS A 171 11.03 -5.00 1.25
N LEU A 172 10.03 -5.42 2.02
CA LEU A 172 9.99 -6.68 2.77
C LEU A 172 9.35 -7.77 1.91
N VAL A 173 10.13 -8.32 0.98
CA VAL A 173 9.65 -9.23 -0.08
C VAL A 173 9.10 -10.53 0.50
N ASP A 174 9.82 -11.11 1.48
CA ASP A 174 9.46 -12.38 2.12
C ASP A 174 8.06 -12.35 2.78
N GLU A 175 7.69 -11.20 3.36
CA GLU A 175 6.40 -11.02 4.03
C GLU A 175 5.26 -10.94 3.01
N LEU A 176 5.46 -10.18 1.92
CA LEU A 176 4.44 -10.03 0.89
C LEU A 176 4.26 -11.27 0.02
N GLU A 177 5.32 -12.05 -0.21
CA GLU A 177 5.23 -13.29 -0.98
C GLU A 177 4.22 -14.30 -0.40
N ARG A 178 4.00 -14.27 0.93
CA ARG A 178 3.10 -15.20 1.61
C ARG A 178 1.63 -14.90 1.38
N VAL A 179 1.31 -13.63 1.01
CA VAL A 179 -0.06 -13.14 0.98
C VAL A 179 -0.47 -12.58 -0.38
N ALA A 180 0.47 -12.33 -1.28
CA ALA A 180 0.19 -11.75 -2.59
C ALA A 180 -0.21 -12.81 -3.62
N ASP A 181 -1.25 -12.49 -4.40
CA ASP A 181 -1.63 -13.24 -5.60
C ASP A 181 -0.73 -12.90 -6.78
N ALA A 182 -0.30 -11.63 -6.87
CA ALA A 182 0.53 -11.14 -7.95
C ALA A 182 1.64 -10.21 -7.43
N ALA A 183 2.77 -10.19 -8.15
CA ALA A 183 3.90 -9.33 -7.86
C ALA A 183 4.17 -8.36 -9.02
N ILE A 184 4.47 -7.11 -8.68
CA ILE A 184 4.83 -6.03 -9.59
C ILE A 184 6.21 -5.52 -9.21
N PHE A 185 7.17 -5.60 -10.12
CA PHE A 185 8.56 -5.19 -9.89
C PHE A 185 8.84 -3.85 -10.54
N MET A 186 9.26 -2.88 -9.73
CA MET A 186 9.51 -1.50 -10.12
C MET A 186 11.00 -1.16 -10.02
N LYS A 187 11.60 -0.69 -11.12
CA LYS A 187 13.00 -0.25 -11.16
C LYS A 187 13.13 1.06 -11.93
N GLU A 188 13.76 2.08 -11.34
CA GLU A 188 14.07 3.36 -12.00
C GLU A 188 12.87 4.02 -12.69
N GLY A 189 11.71 3.96 -12.07
CA GLY A 189 10.47 4.53 -12.63
C GLY A 189 9.81 3.71 -13.73
N LYS A 190 10.20 2.46 -13.91
CA LYS A 190 9.61 1.53 -14.87
C LYS A 190 9.05 0.30 -14.15
N MET A 191 7.96 -0.24 -14.67
CA MET A 191 7.56 -1.60 -14.34
C MET A 191 8.43 -2.55 -15.18
N VAL A 192 9.23 -3.37 -14.51
CA VAL A 192 10.11 -4.34 -15.16
C VAL A 192 9.42 -5.68 -15.39
N ARG A 193 8.56 -6.07 -14.44
CA ARG A 193 7.81 -7.32 -14.53
C ARG A 193 6.54 -7.25 -13.68
N GLN A 194 5.51 -7.96 -14.15
CA GLN A 194 4.31 -8.33 -13.41
C GLN A 194 4.08 -9.82 -13.64
N CYS A 195 3.78 -10.57 -12.58
CA CYS A 195 3.49 -12.00 -12.68
C CYS A 195 2.54 -12.43 -11.56
N MET A 196 1.79 -13.50 -11.80
CA MET A 196 1.07 -14.21 -10.75
C MET A 196 2.08 -15.02 -9.92
N VAL A 197 1.95 -15.01 -8.59
CA VAL A 197 2.87 -15.70 -7.69
C VAL A 197 2.80 -17.21 -7.89
N GLU A 198 1.61 -17.75 -8.10
CA GLU A 198 1.42 -19.19 -8.34
C GLU A 198 2.03 -19.64 -9.68
N GLU A 199 1.90 -18.84 -10.75
CA GLU A 199 2.54 -19.15 -12.04
C GLU A 199 4.07 -19.12 -11.92
N LEU A 200 4.61 -18.16 -11.18
CA LEU A 200 6.05 -18.08 -10.93
C LEU A 200 6.56 -19.35 -10.23
N ARG A 201 5.82 -19.82 -9.22
CA ARG A 201 6.17 -21.05 -8.48
C ARG A 201 6.02 -22.31 -9.31
N SER A 202 4.90 -22.45 -10.02
CA SER A 202 4.59 -23.67 -10.77
C SER A 202 5.41 -23.81 -12.06
N SER A 203 5.52 -22.75 -12.85
CA SER A 203 6.13 -22.77 -14.19
C SER A 203 7.62 -22.48 -14.15
N GLU A 204 8.06 -21.47 -13.38
CA GLU A 204 9.47 -21.05 -13.36
C GLU A 204 10.27 -21.67 -12.21
N LYS A 205 9.60 -22.35 -11.27
CA LYS A 205 10.22 -22.94 -10.07
C LYS A 205 10.99 -21.91 -9.21
N LYS A 206 10.50 -20.66 -9.19
CA LYS A 206 11.09 -19.55 -8.47
C LYS A 206 10.12 -18.99 -7.42
N SER A 207 10.69 -18.46 -6.35
CA SER A 207 9.99 -17.62 -5.41
C SER A 207 9.98 -16.15 -5.87
N VAL A 208 9.11 -15.31 -5.28
CA VAL A 208 9.14 -13.86 -5.50
C VAL A 208 10.47 -13.27 -5.02
N VAL A 209 11.04 -13.82 -3.95
CA VAL A 209 12.37 -13.46 -3.42
C VAL A 209 13.47 -13.76 -4.42
N ASP A 210 13.44 -14.94 -5.08
CA ASP A 210 14.44 -15.30 -6.10
C ASP A 210 14.38 -14.32 -7.28
N LEU A 211 13.17 -14.03 -7.77
CA LEU A 211 12.98 -13.09 -8.86
C LEU A 211 13.41 -11.66 -8.46
N TYR A 212 13.14 -11.27 -7.22
CA TYR A 212 13.62 -9.98 -6.69
C TYR A 212 15.14 -9.90 -6.70
N ARG A 213 15.84 -10.95 -6.26
CA ARG A 213 17.30 -11.04 -6.31
C ARG A 213 17.85 -10.98 -7.74
N GLU A 214 17.21 -11.65 -8.69
CA GLU A 214 17.59 -11.58 -10.10
C GLU A 214 17.47 -10.16 -10.69
N ILE A 215 16.37 -9.47 -10.39
CA ILE A 215 16.11 -8.12 -10.94
C ILE A 215 17.01 -7.06 -10.31
N TYR A 216 17.32 -7.18 -9.01
CA TYR A 216 18.00 -6.13 -8.25
C TYR A 216 19.39 -6.53 -7.72
N GLY A 217 19.73 -7.84 -7.71
CA GLY A 217 20.97 -8.35 -7.12
C GLY A 217 22.26 -8.10 -7.93
N HIS A 218 22.14 -7.75 -9.20
CA HIS A 218 23.33 -7.48 -10.07
C HIS A 218 23.81 -6.03 -10.04
N GLY A 219 23.48 -5.26 -9.00
CA GLY A 219 23.94 -3.87 -8.81
C GLY A 219 25.16 -3.70 -7.92
N GLY A 220 25.86 -4.77 -7.55
CA GLY A 220 26.97 -4.77 -6.58
C GLY A 220 28.36 -5.21 -7.09
N GLU A 221 28.54 -5.52 -8.36
CA GLU A 221 29.82 -5.98 -8.91
C GLU A 221 30.43 -5.04 -9.96
N GLU A 222 30.34 -3.75 -9.77
CA GLU A 222 31.22 -2.80 -10.46
C GLU A 222 31.75 -1.78 -9.46
N LEU A 223 32.63 -2.21 -8.56
CA LEU A 223 33.58 -1.35 -7.82
C LEU A 223 34.61 -2.28 -7.13
N CYS A 224 35.58 -2.76 -7.92
CA CYS A 224 36.95 -3.05 -7.48
C CYS A 224 37.90 -2.65 -8.60
#